data_1438932be88afe58dcf88dddd4f830b4
#
_entry.id   1438932be88afe58dcf88dddd4f830b4
#
_cell.length_a   1.000
_cell.length_b   1.000
_cell.length_c   1.000
_cell.angle_alpha   90.00
_cell.angle_beta   90.00
_cell.angle_gamma   90.00
#
_symmetry.space_group_name_H-M   'P 1'
#
loop_
_entity.id
_entity.type
_entity.pdbx_description
1 polymer ?
#
loop_
_entity_poly.entity_id
_entity_poly.type
_entity_poly.pdbx_seq_one_letter_code
_entity_poly.pdbx_strand_id
1 'polypeptide(L)'
;MARRTKEGAEETRANILKAALSLFSSQGVSGTTLTEVANKAGVTRGAIYWHFDNKDHLLQALWEQLILPYENIAQLGERLDEHDPLGKLQEMHRTVLADLIEDTTTRQLFQIWMDRGNLGSADRNESDIEESERRQKSLLRIENILRGAVAKGQLPASFDARIGALLLFTFMDGMVSALLLNPKNATAKQDVAQMIDALFFMLSEGNNPYLTTSPGTGNYV
;
A
#
# COMPACT_ATOMS: atom_id res chain seq x y z
N MET A 1 24.71 -28.78 2.95
CA MET A 1 25.43 -27.51 2.74
C MET A 1 24.55 -26.42 2.05
N ALA A 2 23.79 -26.75 0.99
CA ALA A 2 22.98 -25.76 0.25
C ALA A 2 21.93 -25.00 1.09
N ARG A 3 21.28 -25.65 2.09
CA ARG A 3 20.27 -25.01 2.94
C ARG A 3 20.85 -23.93 3.86
N ARG A 4 22.04 -24.15 4.40
CA ARG A 4 22.74 -23.21 5.30
C ARG A 4 23.24 -21.95 4.57
N THR A 5 23.55 -22.06 3.28
CA THR A 5 23.94 -20.92 2.43
C THR A 5 22.73 -20.06 2.03
N LYS A 6 21.55 -20.67 1.82
CA LYS A 6 20.33 -19.95 1.51
C LYS A 6 19.82 -19.16 2.73
N GLU A 7 19.79 -19.78 3.91
CA GLU A 7 19.42 -19.12 5.18
C GLU A 7 20.36 -17.93 5.48
N GLY A 8 21.66 -18.06 5.27
CA GLY A 8 22.62 -16.98 5.45
C GLY A 8 22.45 -15.83 4.44
N ALA A 9 22.02 -16.13 3.21
CA ALA A 9 21.73 -15.11 2.21
C ALA A 9 20.43 -14.33 2.56
N GLU A 10 19.41 -15.03 3.04
CA GLU A 10 18.16 -14.41 3.51
C GLU A 10 18.39 -13.51 4.75
N GLU A 11 19.20 -13.97 5.69
CA GLU A 11 19.59 -13.17 6.86
C GLU A 11 20.38 -11.91 6.44
N THR A 12 21.33 -12.05 5.52
CA THR A 12 22.10 -10.92 4.98
C THR A 12 21.17 -9.92 4.30
N ARG A 13 20.22 -10.39 3.47
CA ARG A 13 19.22 -9.53 2.82
C ARG A 13 18.35 -8.78 3.84
N ALA A 14 17.89 -9.45 4.88
CA ALA A 14 17.10 -8.82 5.95
C ALA A 14 17.89 -7.73 6.70
N ASN A 15 19.17 -7.98 7.01
CA ASN A 15 20.04 -7.00 7.65
C ASN A 15 20.28 -5.76 6.76
N ILE A 16 20.46 -5.95 5.45
CA ILE A 16 20.57 -4.85 4.48
C ILE A 16 19.28 -4.01 4.47
N LEU A 17 18.11 -4.64 4.41
CA LEU A 17 16.82 -3.93 4.41
C LEU A 17 16.59 -3.14 5.70
N LYS A 18 16.93 -3.72 6.86
CA LYS A 18 16.84 -3.03 8.15
C LYS A 18 17.77 -1.81 8.21
N ALA A 19 19.01 -1.93 7.72
CA ALA A 19 19.96 -0.84 7.65
C ALA A 19 19.48 0.27 6.70
N ALA A 20 18.93 -0.11 5.53
CA ALA A 20 18.37 0.81 4.56
C ALA A 20 17.20 1.59 5.13
N LEU A 21 16.22 0.93 5.75
CA LEU A 21 15.09 1.58 6.40
C LEU A 21 15.55 2.65 7.39
N SER A 22 16.51 2.31 8.26
CA SER A 22 17.05 3.24 9.26
C SER A 22 17.73 4.46 8.62
N LEU A 23 18.47 4.29 7.53
CA LEU A 23 19.16 5.39 6.84
C LEU A 23 18.17 6.23 6.03
N PHE A 24 17.26 5.60 5.28
CA PHE A 24 16.25 6.30 4.52
C PHE A 24 15.33 7.15 5.41
N SER A 25 14.97 6.65 6.60
CA SER A 25 14.16 7.40 7.57
C SER A 25 14.90 8.59 8.17
N SER A 26 16.25 8.53 8.31
CA SER A 26 17.01 9.58 8.99
C SER A 26 17.57 10.66 8.06
N GLN A 27 17.91 10.30 6.83
CA GLN A 27 18.59 11.21 5.89
C GLN A 27 17.97 11.22 4.48
N GLY A 28 16.85 10.50 4.30
CA GLY A 28 16.15 10.37 3.02
C GLY A 28 16.81 9.40 2.05
N VAL A 29 16.06 8.98 1.04
CA VAL A 29 16.56 8.05 -0.02
C VAL A 29 17.66 8.72 -0.84
N SER A 30 17.49 9.99 -1.22
CA SER A 30 18.47 10.73 -2.04
C SER A 30 19.79 10.95 -1.30
N GLY A 31 19.74 11.20 0.02
CA GLY A 31 20.92 11.41 0.86
C GLY A 31 21.68 10.14 1.24
N THR A 32 21.16 8.95 0.90
CA THR A 32 21.74 7.66 1.28
C THR A 32 22.46 7.00 0.12
N THR A 33 23.63 6.40 0.39
CA THR A 33 24.39 5.58 -0.57
C THR A 33 24.33 4.10 -0.22
N LEU A 34 24.43 3.21 -1.22
CA LEU A 34 24.53 1.77 -0.98
C LEU A 34 25.75 1.39 -0.13
N THR A 35 26.83 2.17 -0.20
CA THR A 35 28.02 1.96 0.63
C THR A 35 27.74 2.21 2.12
N GLU A 36 26.98 3.25 2.44
CA GLU A 36 26.55 3.53 3.83
C GLU A 36 25.62 2.43 4.34
N VAL A 37 24.69 1.96 3.48
CA VAL A 37 23.82 0.83 3.83
C VAL A 37 24.62 -0.43 4.11
N ALA A 38 25.60 -0.77 3.25
CA ALA A 38 26.48 -1.94 3.45
C ALA A 38 27.26 -1.84 4.77
N ASN A 39 27.87 -0.68 5.05
CA ASN A 39 28.60 -0.43 6.30
C ASN A 39 27.68 -0.60 7.52
N LYS A 40 26.47 -0.03 7.49
CA LYS A 40 25.51 -0.13 8.60
C LYS A 40 24.98 -1.56 8.78
N ALA A 41 24.80 -2.30 7.69
CA ALA A 41 24.39 -3.70 7.71
C ALA A 41 25.52 -4.66 8.15
N GLY A 42 26.76 -4.18 8.26
CA GLY A 42 27.92 -5.02 8.57
C GLY A 42 28.32 -5.98 7.43
N VAL A 43 28.01 -5.61 6.18
CA VAL A 43 28.33 -6.43 5.01
C VAL A 43 29.32 -5.72 4.07
N THR A 44 29.96 -6.49 3.20
CA THR A 44 30.86 -5.92 2.20
C THR A 44 30.08 -5.20 1.10
N ARG A 45 30.75 -4.25 0.40
CA ARG A 45 30.19 -3.60 -0.78
C ARG A 45 29.78 -4.61 -1.87
N GLY A 46 30.56 -5.68 -2.08
CA GLY A 46 30.23 -6.74 -3.02
C GLY A 46 28.97 -7.51 -2.61
N ALA A 47 28.76 -7.74 -1.31
CA ALA A 47 27.58 -8.44 -0.80
C ALA A 47 26.29 -7.65 -1.04
N ILE A 48 26.29 -6.32 -0.86
CA ILE A 48 25.08 -5.54 -1.14
C ILE A 48 24.72 -5.54 -2.62
N TYR A 49 25.71 -5.43 -3.54
CA TYR A 49 25.47 -5.49 -4.98
C TYR A 49 25.04 -6.87 -5.48
N TRP A 50 25.29 -7.92 -4.71
CA TRP A 50 24.77 -9.26 -5.01
C TRP A 50 23.26 -9.38 -4.73
N HIS A 51 22.73 -8.58 -3.76
CA HIS A 51 21.33 -8.58 -3.39
C HIS A 51 20.51 -7.47 -4.08
N PHE A 52 21.13 -6.31 -4.34
CA PHE A 52 20.43 -5.11 -4.82
C PHE A 52 21.31 -4.33 -5.80
N ASP A 53 20.85 -4.17 -7.03
CA ASP A 53 21.61 -3.47 -8.08
C ASP A 53 21.73 -1.97 -7.81
N ASN A 54 20.69 -1.37 -7.23
CA ASN A 54 20.61 0.06 -6.98
C ASN A 54 19.71 0.38 -5.77
N LYS A 55 19.56 1.66 -5.45
CA LYS A 55 18.69 2.12 -4.34
C LYS A 55 17.22 1.88 -4.60
N ASP A 56 16.78 1.92 -5.86
CA ASP A 56 15.38 1.71 -6.21
C ASP A 56 14.96 0.27 -5.98
N HIS A 57 15.80 -0.72 -6.35
CA HIS A 57 15.58 -2.13 -6.01
C HIS A 57 15.50 -2.36 -4.50
N LEU A 58 16.32 -1.63 -3.73
CA LEU A 58 16.29 -1.73 -2.27
C LEU A 58 15.01 -1.13 -1.69
N LEU A 59 14.57 0.02 -2.20
CA LEU A 59 13.34 0.67 -1.80
C LEU A 59 12.11 -0.15 -2.19
N GLN A 60 12.10 -0.72 -3.40
CA GLN A 60 11.05 -1.62 -3.84
C GLN A 60 10.93 -2.84 -2.93
N ALA A 61 12.06 -3.46 -2.55
CA ALA A 61 12.05 -4.61 -1.65
C ALA A 61 11.52 -4.26 -0.25
N LEU A 62 11.79 -3.04 0.24
CA LEU A 62 11.19 -2.53 1.48
C LEU A 62 9.68 -2.35 1.35
N TRP A 63 9.22 -1.80 0.22
CA TRP A 63 7.81 -1.63 -0.07
C TRP A 63 7.08 -2.97 -0.18
N GLU A 64 7.65 -3.93 -0.89
CA GLU A 64 7.10 -5.28 -1.02
C GLU A 64 6.91 -5.95 0.34
N GLN A 65 7.87 -5.81 1.27
CA GLN A 65 7.72 -6.31 2.63
C GLN A 65 6.56 -5.66 3.38
N LEU A 66 6.36 -4.35 3.19
CA LEU A 66 5.27 -3.62 3.81
C LEU A 66 3.91 -4.04 3.25
N ILE A 67 3.79 -4.11 1.91
CA ILE A 67 2.48 -4.24 1.28
C ILE A 67 1.96 -5.68 1.24
N LEU A 68 2.87 -6.67 1.29
CA LEU A 68 2.52 -8.09 1.14
C LEU A 68 1.44 -8.60 2.11
N PRO A 69 1.44 -8.25 3.41
CA PRO A 69 0.36 -8.66 4.31
C PRO A 69 -1.02 -8.17 3.87
N TYR A 70 -1.10 -6.93 3.39
CA TYR A 70 -2.36 -6.31 2.94
C TYR A 70 -2.81 -6.86 1.58
N GLU A 71 -1.86 -7.13 0.69
CA GLU A 71 -2.14 -7.82 -0.58
C GLU A 71 -2.71 -9.22 -0.36
N ASN A 72 -2.23 -9.95 0.63
CA ASN A 72 -2.78 -11.26 0.97
C ASN A 72 -4.24 -11.18 1.42
N ILE A 73 -4.62 -10.19 2.22
CA ILE A 73 -6.03 -9.96 2.61
C ILE A 73 -6.86 -9.60 1.37
N ALA A 74 -6.36 -8.70 0.52
CA ALA A 74 -7.05 -8.32 -0.71
C ALA A 74 -7.23 -9.50 -1.67
N GLN A 75 -6.23 -10.38 -1.82
CA GLN A 75 -6.33 -11.59 -2.64
C GLN A 75 -7.42 -12.54 -2.15
N LEU A 76 -7.66 -12.62 -0.84
CA LEU A 76 -8.79 -13.39 -0.30
C LEU A 76 -10.12 -12.80 -0.77
N GLY A 77 -10.24 -11.47 -0.79
CA GLY A 77 -11.45 -10.79 -1.26
C GLY A 77 -11.72 -10.95 -2.76
N GLU A 78 -10.69 -11.21 -3.58
CA GLU A 78 -10.82 -11.46 -5.03
C GLU A 78 -11.26 -12.89 -5.37
N ARG A 79 -11.26 -13.83 -4.43
CA ARG A 79 -11.59 -15.23 -4.69
C ARG A 79 -13.06 -15.39 -5.03
N LEU A 80 -13.36 -16.19 -6.04
CA LEU A 80 -14.72 -16.48 -6.47
C LEU A 80 -15.58 -17.21 -5.40
N ASP A 81 -14.92 -17.97 -4.52
CA ASP A 81 -15.55 -18.70 -3.42
C ASP A 81 -15.61 -17.88 -2.11
N GLU A 82 -15.08 -16.65 -2.08
CA GLU A 82 -15.20 -15.76 -0.92
C GLU A 82 -16.68 -15.37 -0.71
N HIS A 83 -17.14 -15.53 0.53
CA HIS A 83 -18.53 -15.22 0.89
C HIS A 83 -18.70 -13.75 1.30
N ASP A 84 -17.64 -13.09 1.76
CA ASP A 84 -17.65 -11.73 2.25
C ASP A 84 -16.51 -10.87 1.65
N PRO A 85 -16.51 -10.64 0.31
CA PRO A 85 -15.50 -9.82 -0.32
C PRO A 85 -15.48 -8.37 0.20
N LEU A 86 -16.65 -7.80 0.53
CA LEU A 86 -16.72 -6.44 1.07
C LEU A 86 -16.08 -6.36 2.46
N GLY A 87 -16.37 -7.32 3.35
CA GLY A 87 -15.75 -7.40 4.67
C GLY A 87 -14.24 -7.64 4.59
N LYS A 88 -13.74 -8.43 3.64
CA LYS A 88 -12.29 -8.58 3.40
C LYS A 88 -11.63 -7.27 2.98
N LEU A 89 -12.28 -6.51 2.13
CA LEU A 89 -11.80 -5.18 1.74
C LEU A 89 -11.78 -4.21 2.94
N GLN A 90 -12.82 -4.22 3.76
CA GLN A 90 -12.89 -3.42 4.99
C GLN A 90 -11.79 -3.84 6.00
N GLU A 91 -11.60 -5.14 6.21
CA GLU A 91 -10.54 -5.69 7.06
C GLU A 91 -9.15 -5.21 6.62
N MET A 92 -8.85 -5.27 5.31
CA MET A 92 -7.59 -4.77 4.75
C MET A 92 -7.37 -3.28 5.10
N HIS A 93 -8.37 -2.43 4.86
CA HIS A 93 -8.28 -1.00 5.13
C HIS A 93 -8.08 -0.70 6.62
N ARG A 94 -8.80 -1.40 7.49
CA ARG A 94 -8.63 -1.28 8.95
C ARG A 94 -7.23 -1.69 9.40
N THR A 95 -6.71 -2.79 8.87
CA THR A 95 -5.38 -3.31 9.21
C THR A 95 -4.30 -2.31 8.80
N VAL A 96 -4.33 -1.80 7.56
CA VAL A 96 -3.35 -0.80 7.08
C VAL A 96 -3.30 0.42 8.01
N LEU A 97 -4.45 1.00 8.33
CA LEU A 97 -4.49 2.22 9.15
C LEU A 97 -4.17 1.95 10.63
N ALA A 98 -4.53 0.77 11.15
CA ALA A 98 -4.15 0.37 12.51
C ALA A 98 -2.63 0.21 12.62
N ASP A 99 -2.00 -0.48 11.67
CA ASP A 99 -0.55 -0.67 11.63
C ASP A 99 0.18 0.66 11.45
N LEU A 100 -0.35 1.58 10.64
CA LEU A 100 0.20 2.92 10.48
C LEU A 100 0.21 3.72 11.79
N ILE A 101 -0.77 3.50 12.68
CA ILE A 101 -0.85 4.14 14.00
C ILE A 101 0.09 3.45 15.00
N GLU A 102 0.13 2.12 15.01
CA GLU A 102 0.75 1.32 16.08
C GLU A 102 2.19 0.94 15.78
N ASP A 103 2.53 0.67 14.51
CA ASP A 103 3.87 0.19 14.14
C ASP A 103 4.73 1.33 13.56
N THR A 104 5.82 1.61 14.25
CA THR A 104 6.80 2.64 13.82
C THR A 104 7.46 2.27 12.50
N THR A 105 7.71 0.99 12.24
CA THR A 105 8.33 0.50 11.01
C THR A 105 7.42 0.76 9.81
N THR A 106 6.15 0.38 9.93
CA THR A 106 5.11 0.66 8.93
C THR A 106 5.02 2.14 8.63
N ARG A 107 4.97 2.98 9.67
CA ARG A 107 4.93 4.44 9.51
C ARG A 107 6.15 5.00 8.78
N GLN A 108 7.35 4.54 9.12
CA GLN A 108 8.58 4.96 8.46
C GLN A 108 8.59 4.57 6.97
N LEU A 109 8.13 3.36 6.64
CA LEU A 109 8.06 2.89 5.26
C LEU A 109 7.06 3.71 4.43
N PHE A 110 5.87 3.96 4.98
CA PHE A 110 4.89 4.83 4.31
C PHE A 110 5.43 6.27 4.14
N GLN A 111 6.11 6.83 5.14
CA GLN A 111 6.71 8.16 5.03
C GLN A 111 7.76 8.22 3.92
N ILE A 112 8.69 7.26 3.87
CA ILE A 112 9.72 7.16 2.82
C ILE A 112 9.06 7.08 1.44
N TRP A 113 7.98 6.31 1.33
CA TRP A 113 7.25 6.13 0.09
C TRP A 113 6.56 7.42 -0.37
N MET A 114 5.86 8.11 0.52
CA MET A 114 5.18 9.38 0.24
C MET A 114 6.17 10.50 -0.11
N ASP A 115 7.31 10.57 0.59
CA ASP A 115 8.35 11.56 0.31
C ASP A 115 8.96 11.37 -1.08
N ARG A 116 9.06 10.13 -1.58
CA ARG A 116 9.50 9.84 -2.94
C ARG A 116 8.56 10.42 -3.99
N GLY A 117 7.25 10.25 -3.81
CA GLY A 117 6.24 10.78 -4.74
C GLY A 117 6.18 12.32 -4.78
N ASN A 118 6.57 12.98 -3.67
CA ASN A 118 6.59 14.44 -3.56
C ASN A 118 7.90 15.09 -4.07
N LEU A 119 8.99 14.33 -4.20
CA LEU A 119 10.20 14.76 -4.85
C LEU A 119 9.96 14.73 -6.37
N GLY A 120 9.28 15.77 -6.88
CA GLY A 120 9.16 16.03 -8.31
C GLY A 120 10.56 16.11 -8.93
N SER A 121 11.16 14.96 -9.20
CA SER A 121 12.41 14.89 -9.94
C SER A 121 12.15 15.40 -11.33
N ALA A 122 12.95 16.37 -11.78
CA ALA A 122 12.92 16.87 -13.15
C ALA A 122 13.20 15.75 -14.19
N ASP A 123 13.65 14.60 -13.72
CA ASP A 123 13.79 13.34 -14.45
C ASP A 123 12.59 12.44 -14.12
N ARG A 124 11.50 12.59 -14.87
CA ARG A 124 10.42 11.60 -14.96
C ARG A 124 10.98 10.36 -15.63
N ASN A 125 11.47 9.44 -14.81
CA ASN A 125 12.09 8.20 -15.25
C ASN A 125 11.20 6.99 -14.90
N GLU A 126 11.65 5.81 -15.26
CA GLU A 126 11.07 4.48 -15.05
C GLU A 126 10.26 4.34 -13.75
N SER A 127 10.67 5.01 -12.66
CA SER A 127 10.01 4.98 -11.34
C SER A 127 8.61 5.60 -11.32
N ASP A 128 8.34 6.63 -12.14
CA ASP A 128 7.00 7.27 -12.20
C ASP A 128 6.02 6.38 -12.98
N ILE A 129 6.53 5.63 -13.96
CA ILE A 129 5.76 4.65 -14.73
C ILE A 129 5.37 3.50 -13.80
N GLU A 130 6.32 2.95 -13.05
CA GLU A 130 6.08 1.87 -12.09
C GLU A 130 5.10 2.28 -10.98
N GLU A 131 5.13 3.54 -10.52
CA GLU A 131 4.18 4.07 -9.55
C GLU A 131 2.77 4.15 -10.13
N SER A 132 2.66 4.67 -11.35
CA SER A 132 1.39 4.74 -12.08
C SER A 132 0.79 3.35 -12.31
N GLU A 133 1.61 2.38 -12.71
CA GLU A 133 1.19 0.99 -12.91
C GLU A 133 0.73 0.33 -11.59
N ARG A 134 1.45 0.56 -10.49
CA ARG A 134 1.06 0.05 -9.17
C ARG A 134 -0.27 0.63 -8.71
N ARG A 135 -0.45 1.95 -8.85
CA ARG A 135 -1.71 2.63 -8.54
C ARG A 135 -2.87 2.05 -9.36
N GLN A 136 -2.67 1.89 -10.65
CA GLN A 136 -3.67 1.28 -11.54
C GLN A 136 -4.00 -0.15 -11.14
N LYS A 137 -2.98 -0.96 -10.80
CA LYS A 137 -3.16 -2.34 -10.34
C LYS A 137 -3.94 -2.40 -9.02
N SER A 138 -3.66 -1.51 -8.07
CA SER A 138 -4.41 -1.41 -6.82
C SER A 138 -5.87 -1.02 -7.04
N LEU A 139 -6.13 -0.03 -7.90
CA LEU A 139 -7.50 0.37 -8.27
C LEU A 139 -8.27 -0.76 -8.92
N LEU A 140 -7.67 -1.48 -9.88
CA LEU A 140 -8.30 -2.63 -10.53
C LEU A 140 -8.61 -3.75 -9.53
N ARG A 141 -7.74 -4.01 -8.58
CA ARG A 141 -7.98 -5.00 -7.53
C ARG A 141 -9.18 -4.62 -6.66
N ILE A 142 -9.24 -3.38 -6.16
CA ILE A 142 -10.37 -2.88 -5.37
C ILE A 142 -11.66 -2.99 -6.20
N GLU A 143 -11.63 -2.57 -7.46
CA GLU A 143 -12.79 -2.68 -8.36
C GLU A 143 -13.27 -4.14 -8.52
N ASN A 144 -12.37 -5.11 -8.69
CA ASN A 144 -12.69 -6.52 -8.80
C ASN A 144 -13.36 -7.05 -7.52
N ILE A 145 -12.84 -6.69 -6.34
CA ILE A 145 -13.44 -7.06 -5.05
C ILE A 145 -14.86 -6.48 -4.93
N LEU A 146 -15.05 -5.21 -5.29
CA LEU A 146 -16.36 -4.56 -5.27
C LEU A 146 -17.34 -5.20 -6.26
N ARG A 147 -16.90 -5.59 -7.45
CA ARG A 147 -17.71 -6.39 -8.39
C ARG A 147 -18.11 -7.75 -7.79
N GLY A 148 -17.19 -8.39 -7.08
CA GLY A 148 -17.48 -9.60 -6.31
C GLY A 148 -18.55 -9.35 -5.23
N ALA A 149 -18.46 -8.25 -4.51
CA ALA A 149 -19.46 -7.84 -3.50
C ALA A 149 -20.84 -7.58 -4.11
N VAL A 150 -20.91 -6.96 -5.30
CA VAL A 150 -22.17 -6.83 -6.07
C VAL A 150 -22.74 -8.20 -6.44
N ALA A 151 -21.90 -9.10 -6.96
CA ALA A 151 -22.33 -10.44 -7.36
C ALA A 151 -22.83 -11.29 -6.18
N LYS A 152 -22.36 -11.02 -4.96
CA LYS A 152 -22.79 -11.66 -3.70
C LYS A 152 -23.98 -10.95 -3.03
N GLY A 153 -24.48 -9.86 -3.60
CA GLY A 153 -25.59 -9.08 -3.04
C GLY A 153 -25.24 -8.22 -1.82
N GLN A 154 -23.96 -8.01 -1.55
CA GLN A 154 -23.48 -7.12 -0.47
C GLN A 154 -23.54 -5.64 -0.86
N LEU A 155 -23.54 -5.37 -2.16
CA LEU A 155 -23.73 -4.05 -2.75
C LEU A 155 -24.87 -4.09 -3.74
N PRO A 156 -25.56 -2.95 -3.99
CA PRO A 156 -26.65 -2.89 -4.97
C PRO A 156 -26.22 -3.34 -6.37
N ALA A 157 -27.10 -3.97 -7.12
CA ALA A 157 -26.81 -4.39 -8.50
C ALA A 157 -26.45 -3.22 -9.44
N SER A 158 -26.90 -2.01 -9.11
CA SER A 158 -26.58 -0.77 -9.83
C SER A 158 -25.27 -0.10 -9.37
N PHE A 159 -24.56 -0.68 -8.40
CA PHE A 159 -23.36 -0.07 -7.85
C PHE A 159 -22.24 0.07 -8.89
N ASP A 160 -21.68 1.27 -9.03
CA ASP A 160 -20.51 1.53 -9.87
C ASP A 160 -19.21 1.17 -9.14
N ALA A 161 -18.73 -0.05 -9.38
CA ALA A 161 -17.52 -0.57 -8.73
C ALA A 161 -16.27 0.27 -9.04
N ARG A 162 -16.19 0.90 -10.22
CA ARG A 162 -15.08 1.77 -10.60
C ARG A 162 -15.07 3.05 -9.77
N ILE A 163 -16.22 3.70 -9.62
CA ILE A 163 -16.34 4.91 -8.78
C ILE A 163 -16.11 4.55 -7.31
N GLY A 164 -16.66 3.43 -6.85
CA GLY A 164 -16.39 2.92 -5.51
C GLY A 164 -14.90 2.68 -5.24
N ALA A 165 -14.17 2.10 -6.20
CA ALA A 165 -12.74 1.88 -6.08
C ALA A 165 -11.95 3.21 -5.99
N LEU A 166 -12.29 4.19 -6.83
CA LEU A 166 -11.68 5.52 -6.77
C LEU A 166 -11.95 6.21 -5.43
N LEU A 167 -13.17 6.13 -4.92
CA LEU A 167 -13.54 6.71 -3.62
C LEU A 167 -12.72 6.08 -2.48
N LEU A 168 -12.67 4.74 -2.42
CA LEU A 168 -11.91 4.01 -1.40
C LEU A 168 -10.42 4.34 -1.49
N PHE A 169 -9.85 4.31 -2.69
CA PHE A 169 -8.44 4.61 -2.89
C PHE A 169 -8.09 6.03 -2.44
N THR A 170 -8.89 7.04 -2.85
CA THR A 170 -8.66 8.45 -2.50
C THR A 170 -8.85 8.69 -1.01
N PHE A 171 -9.84 8.04 -0.39
CA PHE A 171 -10.05 8.12 1.05
C PHE A 171 -8.85 7.56 1.82
N MET A 172 -8.34 6.40 1.42
CA MET A 172 -7.18 5.78 2.05
C MET A 172 -5.93 6.63 1.89
N ASP A 173 -5.67 7.16 0.70
CA ASP A 173 -4.54 8.05 0.42
C ASP A 173 -4.59 9.31 1.32
N GLY A 174 -5.77 9.92 1.45
CA GLY A 174 -6.01 11.04 2.35
C GLY A 174 -5.80 10.68 3.82
N MET A 175 -6.28 9.51 4.27
CA MET A 175 -6.11 9.05 5.66
C MET A 175 -4.64 8.77 5.99
N VAL A 176 -3.93 8.06 5.11
CA VAL A 176 -2.50 7.82 5.27
C VAL A 176 -1.74 9.14 5.36
N SER A 177 -1.99 10.07 4.43
CA SER A 177 -1.37 11.40 4.43
C SER A 177 -1.64 12.16 5.72
N ALA A 178 -2.89 12.19 6.20
CA ALA A 178 -3.27 12.89 7.43
C ALA A 178 -2.59 12.30 8.67
N LEU A 179 -2.49 10.97 8.77
CA LEU A 179 -1.83 10.29 9.88
C LEU A 179 -0.30 10.48 9.88
N LEU A 180 0.33 10.57 8.71
CA LEU A 180 1.76 10.83 8.58
C LEU A 180 2.12 12.28 8.91
N LEU A 181 1.29 13.25 8.50
CA LEU A 181 1.53 14.68 8.77
C LEU A 181 1.38 15.05 10.25
N ASN A 182 0.50 14.38 11.00
CA ASN A 182 0.21 14.69 12.38
C ASN A 182 0.27 13.47 13.31
N PRO A 183 1.41 12.80 13.46
CA PRO A 183 1.49 11.57 14.24
C PRO A 183 1.20 11.74 15.73
N LYS A 184 1.32 12.98 16.27
CA LYS A 184 1.02 13.30 17.69
C LYS A 184 -0.44 13.67 17.94
N ASN A 185 -1.14 14.14 16.92
CA ASN A 185 -2.58 14.42 16.93
C ASN A 185 -3.35 13.30 16.22
N ALA A 186 -2.73 12.14 16.09
CA ALA A 186 -3.37 11.00 15.47
C ALA A 186 -4.72 10.80 16.13
N THR A 187 -5.76 11.00 15.35
CA THR A 187 -7.11 10.55 15.61
C THR A 187 -7.00 9.19 16.30
N ALA A 188 -7.69 9.01 17.40
CA ALA A 188 -7.57 7.78 18.15
C ALA A 188 -7.86 6.59 17.23
N LYS A 189 -7.18 5.45 17.45
CA LYS A 189 -7.40 4.23 16.66
C LYS A 189 -8.90 3.92 16.49
N GLN A 190 -9.68 4.20 17.54
CA GLN A 190 -11.12 4.03 17.53
C GLN A 190 -11.82 4.95 16.51
N ASP A 191 -11.39 6.20 16.38
CA ASP A 191 -11.99 7.16 15.44
C ASP A 191 -11.69 6.74 14.00
N VAL A 192 -10.45 6.29 13.73
CA VAL A 192 -10.05 5.76 12.41
C VAL A 192 -10.89 4.53 12.04
N ALA A 193 -11.09 3.59 12.98
CA ALA A 193 -11.95 2.44 12.76
C ALA A 193 -13.40 2.86 12.47
N GLN A 194 -13.94 3.82 13.21
CA GLN A 194 -15.28 4.35 12.98
C GLN A 194 -15.40 5.04 11.60
N MET A 195 -14.37 5.75 11.15
CA MET A 195 -14.36 6.38 9.83
C MET A 195 -14.40 5.34 8.71
N ILE A 196 -13.65 4.22 8.85
CA ILE A 196 -13.72 3.10 7.91
C ILE A 196 -15.12 2.49 7.92
N ASP A 197 -15.70 2.25 9.10
CA ASP A 197 -17.03 1.66 9.21
C ASP A 197 -18.09 2.54 8.57
N ALA A 198 -18.03 3.85 8.83
CA ALA A 198 -18.95 4.81 8.21
C ALA A 198 -18.82 4.83 6.69
N LEU A 199 -17.57 4.77 6.18
CA LEU A 199 -17.33 4.72 4.73
C LEU A 199 -17.94 3.46 4.10
N PHE A 200 -17.68 2.28 4.67
CA PHE A 200 -18.21 1.03 4.15
C PHE A 200 -19.73 0.93 4.30
N PHE A 201 -20.29 1.48 5.37
CA PHE A 201 -21.73 1.61 5.53
C PHE A 201 -22.34 2.48 4.41
N MET A 202 -21.75 3.65 4.12
CA MET A 202 -22.20 4.52 3.05
C MET A 202 -22.13 3.86 1.66
N LEU A 203 -21.14 2.98 1.44
CA LEU A 203 -21.03 2.23 0.19
C LEU A 203 -22.17 1.19 0.04
N SER A 204 -22.58 0.56 1.15
CA SER A 204 -23.60 -0.49 1.15
C SER A 204 -25.02 0.03 1.13
N GLU A 205 -25.24 1.32 1.47
CA GLU A 205 -26.57 1.95 1.40
C GLU A 205 -27.09 2.00 -0.04
N GLY A 206 -28.18 1.27 -0.27
CA GLY A 206 -28.73 1.00 -1.63
C GLY A 206 -29.28 2.18 -2.42
N ASN A 207 -29.36 3.38 -1.80
CA ASN A 207 -29.95 4.58 -2.40
C ASN A 207 -28.94 5.72 -2.64
N ASN A 208 -27.65 5.41 -2.78
CA ASN A 208 -26.67 6.44 -3.09
C ASN A 208 -26.63 6.72 -4.61
N PRO A 209 -27.27 7.82 -5.10
CA PRO A 209 -27.37 8.09 -6.55
C PRO A 209 -26.03 8.41 -7.20
N TYR A 210 -24.99 8.70 -6.40
CA TYR A 210 -23.65 9.02 -6.88
C TYR A 210 -22.76 7.78 -7.06
N LEU A 211 -23.19 6.64 -6.52
CA LEU A 211 -22.47 5.37 -6.61
C LEU A 211 -23.22 4.32 -7.47
N THR A 212 -24.20 4.78 -8.25
CA THR A 212 -24.96 3.89 -9.16
C THR A 212 -24.61 4.19 -10.61
N THR A 213 -24.54 3.15 -11.42
CA THR A 213 -24.44 3.31 -12.87
C THR A 213 -25.70 3.97 -13.38
N SER A 214 -25.63 5.21 -13.86
CA SER A 214 -26.75 5.85 -14.55
C SER A 214 -27.12 5.03 -15.79
N PRO A 215 -28.40 4.72 -16.02
CA PRO A 215 -28.82 4.14 -17.29
C PRO A 215 -28.62 5.19 -18.39
N GLY A 216 -27.50 5.10 -19.09
CA GLY A 216 -27.27 5.78 -20.37
C GLY A 216 -26.91 7.27 -20.31
N THR A 217 -25.71 7.60 -19.89
CA THR A 217 -24.95 8.74 -20.42
C THR A 217 -23.47 8.34 -20.54
N GLY A 218 -23.19 7.53 -21.54
CA GLY A 218 -21.83 7.41 -22.03
C GLY A 218 -21.51 8.70 -22.80
N ASN A 219 -20.70 9.56 -22.21
CA ASN A 219 -19.81 10.52 -22.83
C ASN A 219 -19.34 11.51 -21.75
N TYR A 220 -18.24 11.17 -21.09
CA TYR A 220 -17.37 12.21 -20.56
C TYR A 220 -16.03 12.08 -21.29
N VAL A 221 -15.77 13.09 -22.10
CA VAL A 221 -14.54 13.39 -22.84
C VAL A 221 -13.35 13.48 -21.89
#